data_3389c3ec9ce37db376cecf644fe5be67
#
_entry.id   3389c3ec9ce37db376cecf644fe5be67
#
_cell.length_a   1.000
_cell.length_b   1.000
_cell.length_c   1.000
_cell.angle_alpha   90.00
_cell.angle_beta   90.00
_cell.angle_gamma   90.00
#
_symmetry.space_group_name_H-M   'P 1'
#
loop_
_entity.id
_entity.type
_entity.pdbx_description
1 polymer ?
#
loop_
_entity_poly.entity_id
_entity_poly.type
_entity_poly.pdbx_seq_one_letter_code
_entity_poly.pdbx_strand_id
1 'polypeptide(L)'
;MSVINRNFFFTQVRRTLFANNLKQSQVDGLNAILDGWEAKYAAEDDRWLAYALATTYHDTDQTMQPIEEIGKGRGMPYGKPYPETGQIYYGRGFVQLTWYYNYQKMTELLGVDFFHHPDLALDLDNATNIMFIGMINGVFTGKSLKNYFNTTTEDWINARRIINGLDKAQAIAMYGHNFYSAISYTTS
;
A
#
# COMPACT_ATOMS: atom_id res chain seq x y z
N MET A 1 10.32 10.15 20.40
CA MET A 1 9.30 9.92 19.36
C MET A 1 8.39 8.81 19.84
N SER A 2 7.08 8.97 19.73
CA SER A 2 6.15 7.90 20.05
C SER A 2 6.28 6.80 19.01
N VAL A 3 6.40 5.55 19.46
CA VAL A 3 6.56 4.37 18.60
C VAL A 3 5.27 3.57 18.66
N ILE A 4 4.80 3.02 17.55
CA ILE A 4 3.59 2.19 17.50
C ILE A 4 3.80 0.96 18.40
N ASN A 5 2.85 0.71 19.28
CA ASN A 5 2.86 -0.45 20.17
C ASN A 5 2.65 -1.74 19.36
N ARG A 6 3.75 -2.37 18.94
CA ARG A 6 3.74 -3.58 18.11
C ARG A 6 2.95 -4.73 18.77
N ASN A 7 3.08 -4.91 20.08
CA ASN A 7 2.37 -5.99 20.79
C ASN A 7 0.85 -5.80 20.70
N PHE A 8 0.38 -4.59 20.93
CA PHE A 8 -1.04 -4.26 20.80
C PHE A 8 -1.48 -4.41 19.35
N PHE A 9 -0.76 -3.81 18.39
CA PHE A 9 -1.07 -3.86 16.97
C PHE A 9 -1.23 -5.31 16.48
N PHE A 10 -0.22 -6.15 16.67
CA PHE A 10 -0.26 -7.54 16.20
C PHE A 10 -1.31 -8.39 16.91
N THR A 11 -1.59 -8.12 18.18
CA THR A 11 -2.67 -8.78 18.92
C THR A 11 -4.04 -8.46 18.30
N GLN A 12 -4.29 -7.19 17.98
CA GLN A 12 -5.55 -6.76 17.41
C GLN A 12 -5.74 -7.27 15.97
N VAL A 13 -4.77 -7.03 15.08
CA VAL A 13 -4.91 -7.43 13.67
C VAL A 13 -5.03 -8.95 13.52
N ARG A 14 -4.29 -9.73 14.30
CA ARG A 14 -4.39 -11.20 14.32
C ARG A 14 -5.83 -11.64 14.53
N ARG A 15 -6.52 -11.04 15.50
CA ARG A 15 -7.90 -11.39 15.86
C ARG A 15 -8.90 -10.89 14.82
N THR A 16 -8.77 -9.65 14.35
CA THR A 16 -9.80 -8.97 13.54
C THR A 16 -9.68 -9.22 12.04
N LEU A 17 -8.45 -9.45 11.55
CA LEU A 17 -8.17 -9.53 10.11
C LEU A 17 -7.59 -10.88 9.68
N PHE A 18 -6.86 -11.58 10.55
CA PHE A 18 -6.13 -12.80 10.16
C PHE A 18 -6.68 -14.07 10.84
N ALA A 19 -7.93 -14.05 11.31
CA ALA A 19 -8.63 -15.21 11.89
C ALA A 19 -7.77 -15.98 12.94
N ASN A 20 -7.00 -15.25 13.76
CA ASN A 20 -6.04 -15.76 14.74
C ASN A 20 -4.83 -16.52 14.15
N ASN A 21 -4.65 -16.52 12.83
CA ASN A 21 -3.58 -17.24 12.15
C ASN A 21 -2.69 -16.25 11.35
N LEU A 22 -1.87 -15.47 12.05
CA LEU A 22 -0.93 -14.51 11.45
C LEU A 22 0.40 -15.23 11.15
N LYS A 23 0.75 -15.34 9.88
CA LYS A 23 1.99 -15.99 9.41
C LYS A 23 3.19 -15.06 9.55
N GLN A 24 4.40 -15.63 9.66
CA GLN A 24 5.63 -14.83 9.77
C GLN A 24 5.81 -13.88 8.58
N SER A 25 5.57 -14.33 7.36
CA SER A 25 5.66 -13.45 6.18
C SER A 25 4.69 -12.26 6.25
N GLN A 26 3.49 -12.44 6.81
CA GLN A 26 2.56 -11.33 7.02
C GLN A 26 3.07 -10.36 8.09
N VAL A 27 3.71 -10.87 9.16
CA VAL A 27 4.37 -10.04 10.18
C VAL A 27 5.49 -9.22 9.56
N ASP A 28 6.31 -9.83 8.69
CA ASP A 28 7.43 -9.15 8.03
C ASP A 28 6.94 -8.01 7.14
N GLY A 29 5.90 -8.24 6.33
CA GLY A 29 5.31 -7.20 5.49
C GLY A 29 4.64 -6.08 6.28
N LEU A 30 3.91 -6.44 7.35
CA LEU A 30 3.33 -5.45 8.25
C LEU A 30 4.41 -4.61 8.93
N ASN A 31 5.50 -5.22 9.41
CA ASN A 31 6.61 -4.47 10.00
C ASN A 31 7.26 -3.53 9.00
N ALA A 32 7.53 -3.96 7.77
CA ALA A 32 8.10 -3.09 6.75
C ALA A 32 7.26 -1.81 6.54
N ILE A 33 5.93 -1.95 6.52
CA ILE A 33 5.02 -0.80 6.38
C ILE A 33 5.06 0.08 7.64
N LEU A 34 5.00 -0.51 8.83
CA LEU A 34 5.01 0.25 10.09
C LEU A 34 6.35 0.97 10.31
N ASP A 35 7.47 0.32 9.99
CA ASP A 35 8.81 0.90 10.12
C ASP A 35 9.00 2.05 9.11
N GLY A 36 8.54 1.87 7.87
CA GLY A 36 8.55 2.91 6.85
C GLY A 36 7.71 4.13 7.23
N TRP A 37 6.56 3.90 7.87
CA TRP A 37 5.71 4.97 8.42
C TRP A 37 6.41 5.74 9.52
N GLU A 38 6.90 5.04 10.54
CA GLU A 38 7.58 5.66 11.68
C GLU A 38 8.83 6.45 11.27
N ALA A 39 9.55 5.96 10.26
CA ALA A 39 10.76 6.63 9.77
C ALA A 39 10.48 7.95 9.06
N LYS A 40 9.34 8.08 8.36
CA LYS A 40 9.13 9.19 7.42
C LYS A 40 7.83 9.98 7.64
N TYR A 41 6.80 9.36 8.23
CA TYR A 41 5.44 9.90 8.24
C TYR A 41 4.80 9.91 9.63
N ALA A 42 5.56 9.70 10.71
CA ALA A 42 5.05 9.60 12.08
C ALA A 42 4.33 10.87 12.60
N ALA A 43 4.42 12.00 11.91
CA ALA A 43 3.70 13.22 12.22
C ALA A 43 2.41 13.40 11.42
N GLU A 44 2.14 12.51 10.48
CA GLU A 44 0.95 12.54 9.64
C GLU A 44 -0.25 11.87 10.32
N ASP A 45 -1.40 11.91 9.68
CA ASP A 45 -2.64 11.35 10.18
C ASP A 45 -2.63 9.81 10.16
N ASP A 46 -2.82 9.17 11.31
CA ASP A 46 -2.82 7.70 11.45
C ASP A 46 -3.85 6.99 10.55
N ARG A 47 -4.91 7.69 10.12
CA ARG A 47 -5.86 7.16 9.14
C ARG A 47 -5.22 6.89 7.79
N TRP A 48 -4.14 7.63 7.45
CA TRP A 48 -3.36 7.38 6.23
C TRP A 48 -2.61 6.04 6.30
N LEU A 49 -1.96 5.78 7.43
CA LEU A 49 -1.33 4.48 7.67
C LEU A 49 -2.36 3.35 7.63
N ALA A 50 -3.46 3.51 8.34
CA ALA A 50 -4.52 2.50 8.40
C ALA A 50 -5.11 2.20 7.01
N TYR A 51 -5.29 3.23 6.18
CA TYR A 51 -5.81 3.04 4.84
C TYR A 51 -4.80 2.43 3.87
N ALA A 52 -3.51 2.76 4.01
CA ALA A 52 -2.43 2.13 3.26
C ALA A 52 -2.31 0.63 3.60
N LEU A 53 -2.38 0.28 4.89
CA LEU A 53 -2.42 -1.12 5.36
C LEU A 53 -3.64 -1.87 4.80
N ALA A 54 -4.83 -1.25 4.80
CA ALA A 54 -6.07 -1.85 4.28
C ALA A 54 -6.01 -2.08 2.77
N THR A 55 -5.43 -1.14 2.04
CA THR A 55 -5.19 -1.26 0.60
C THR A 55 -4.24 -2.41 0.31
N THR A 56 -3.10 -2.48 1.00
CA THR A 56 -2.15 -3.59 0.90
C THR A 56 -2.80 -4.94 1.22
N TYR A 57 -3.54 -5.01 2.34
CA TYR A 57 -4.25 -6.23 2.75
C TYR A 57 -5.18 -6.74 1.66
N HIS A 58 -5.91 -5.84 1.00
CA HIS A 58 -6.81 -6.20 -0.10
C HIS A 58 -6.05 -6.56 -1.38
N ASP A 59 -5.14 -5.68 -1.82
CA ASP A 59 -4.51 -5.78 -3.13
C ASP A 59 -3.45 -6.91 -3.20
N THR A 60 -3.00 -7.43 -2.04
CA THR A 60 -2.10 -8.57 -1.93
C THR A 60 -2.79 -9.88 -1.52
N ASP A 61 -4.11 -9.95 -1.64
CA ASP A 61 -4.90 -11.10 -1.18
C ASP A 61 -4.55 -11.54 0.26
N GLN A 62 -4.47 -10.57 1.16
CA GLN A 62 -4.16 -10.73 2.60
C GLN A 62 -2.75 -11.24 2.92
N THR A 63 -1.89 -11.44 1.93
CA THR A 63 -0.53 -11.97 2.17
C THR A 63 0.38 -10.96 2.87
N MET A 64 0.08 -9.66 2.77
CA MET A 64 0.95 -8.57 3.22
C MET A 64 2.37 -8.67 2.62
N GLN A 65 2.48 -9.29 1.46
CA GLN A 65 3.74 -9.41 0.71
C GLN A 65 3.60 -8.72 -0.65
N PRO A 66 4.66 -8.10 -1.18
CA PRO A 66 4.65 -7.60 -2.54
C PRO A 66 4.45 -8.76 -3.52
N ILE A 67 3.36 -8.73 -4.27
CA ILE A 67 3.02 -9.79 -5.22
C ILE A 67 2.94 -9.29 -6.64
N GLU A 68 3.03 -10.22 -7.59
CA GLU A 68 2.73 -9.99 -8.99
C GLU A 68 1.25 -10.20 -9.26
N GLU A 69 0.69 -9.41 -10.17
CA GLU A 69 -0.66 -9.60 -10.70
C GLU A 69 -0.85 -11.01 -11.27
N ILE A 70 -1.94 -11.66 -10.87
CA ILE A 70 -2.30 -12.98 -11.42
C ILE A 70 -2.57 -12.84 -12.92
N GLY A 71 -1.84 -13.63 -13.72
CA GLY A 71 -1.94 -13.56 -15.20
C GLY A 71 -1.02 -12.53 -15.84
N LYS A 72 -0.30 -11.71 -15.04
CA LYS A 72 0.75 -10.79 -15.52
C LYS A 72 0.28 -9.91 -16.69
N GLY A 73 -0.91 -9.33 -16.54
CA GLY A 73 -1.51 -8.45 -17.52
C GLY A 73 -2.07 -9.14 -18.77
N ARG A 74 -2.18 -10.47 -18.79
CA ARG A 74 -2.70 -11.19 -19.97
C ARG A 74 -4.09 -10.69 -20.36
N GLY A 75 -4.24 -10.24 -21.63
CA GLY A 75 -5.49 -9.71 -22.13
C GLY A 75 -5.75 -8.24 -21.80
N MET A 76 -4.90 -7.62 -20.99
CA MET A 76 -5.00 -6.21 -20.64
C MET A 76 -4.15 -5.33 -21.58
N PRO A 77 -4.52 -4.05 -21.78
CA PRO A 77 -3.73 -3.14 -22.63
C PRO A 77 -2.28 -2.98 -22.18
N TYR A 78 -2.03 -2.99 -20.86
CA TYR A 78 -0.69 -2.92 -20.26
C TYR A 78 0.06 -4.27 -20.25
N GLY A 79 -0.59 -5.34 -20.67
CA GLY A 79 -0.01 -6.69 -20.71
C GLY A 79 0.84 -6.99 -21.94
N LYS A 80 1.19 -5.96 -22.72
CA LYS A 80 2.07 -6.06 -23.87
C LYS A 80 3.45 -5.50 -23.55
N PRO A 81 4.52 -6.06 -24.15
CA PRO A 81 5.85 -5.47 -24.02
C PRO A 81 5.86 -4.02 -24.51
N TYR A 82 6.42 -3.14 -23.68
CA TYR A 82 6.57 -1.73 -24.02
C TYR A 82 7.74 -1.57 -25.01
N PRO A 83 7.54 -0.89 -26.17
CA PRO A 83 8.52 -0.88 -27.26
C PRO A 83 9.91 -0.39 -26.87
N GLU A 84 10.01 0.55 -25.95
CA GLU A 84 11.27 1.17 -25.58
C GLU A 84 12.11 0.25 -24.65
N THR A 85 11.48 -0.50 -23.75
CA THR A 85 12.18 -1.30 -22.75
C THR A 85 12.03 -2.80 -22.92
N GLY A 86 11.04 -3.25 -23.71
CA GLY A 86 10.65 -4.66 -23.80
C GLY A 86 9.95 -5.20 -22.56
N GLN A 87 9.79 -4.38 -21.50
CA GLN A 87 9.15 -4.77 -20.25
C GLN A 87 7.63 -4.79 -20.34
N ILE A 88 6.98 -5.59 -19.49
CA ILE A 88 5.53 -5.59 -19.31
C ILE A 88 5.21 -5.00 -17.94
N TYR A 89 4.41 -3.92 -17.90
CA TYR A 89 4.14 -3.14 -16.72
C TYR A 89 2.80 -3.52 -16.07
N TYR A 90 2.66 -4.82 -15.77
CA TYR A 90 1.53 -5.35 -15.02
C TYR A 90 1.67 -5.04 -13.51
N GLY A 91 0.61 -5.27 -12.75
CA GLY A 91 0.55 -4.95 -11.33
C GLY A 91 1.60 -5.67 -10.49
N ARG A 92 2.40 -4.91 -9.74
CA ARG A 92 3.41 -5.42 -8.80
C ARG A 92 3.37 -4.67 -7.48
N GLY A 93 3.82 -5.33 -6.43
CA GLY A 93 4.03 -4.74 -5.12
C GLY A 93 2.78 -4.70 -4.24
N PHE A 94 2.78 -3.81 -3.25
CA PHE A 94 1.71 -3.71 -2.25
C PHE A 94 0.41 -3.09 -2.77
N VAL A 95 0.50 -2.23 -3.77
CA VAL A 95 -0.65 -1.48 -4.32
C VAL A 95 -0.84 -1.75 -5.82
N GLN A 96 -0.25 -2.84 -6.32
CA GLN A 96 -0.36 -3.26 -7.71
C GLN A 96 0.00 -2.14 -8.69
N LEU A 97 1.23 -1.58 -8.56
CA LEU A 97 1.77 -0.59 -9.49
C LEU A 97 1.66 -1.12 -10.92
N THR A 98 0.95 -0.41 -11.78
CA THR A 98 0.59 -0.83 -13.14
C THR A 98 0.80 0.32 -14.12
N TRP A 99 1.02 0.03 -15.39
CA TRP A 99 1.29 0.96 -16.48
C TRP A 99 2.70 1.56 -16.47
N TYR A 100 3.34 1.60 -17.66
CA TYR A 100 4.71 2.07 -17.84
C TYR A 100 4.95 3.48 -17.26
N TYR A 101 4.02 4.40 -17.44
CA TYR A 101 4.15 5.77 -16.95
C TYR A 101 4.17 5.87 -15.42
N ASN A 102 3.50 4.98 -14.71
CA ASN A 102 3.57 4.92 -13.25
C ASN A 102 4.92 4.36 -12.78
N TYR A 103 5.46 3.34 -13.46
CA TYR A 103 6.80 2.84 -13.17
C TYR A 103 7.86 3.90 -13.44
N GLN A 104 7.74 4.62 -14.57
CA GLN A 104 8.62 5.74 -14.88
C GLN A 104 8.52 6.84 -13.82
N LYS A 105 7.30 7.19 -13.41
CA LYS A 105 7.07 8.20 -12.37
C LYS A 105 7.67 7.79 -11.02
N MET A 106 7.57 6.52 -10.63
CA MET A 106 8.20 6.03 -9.41
C MET A 106 9.72 6.02 -9.52
N THR A 107 10.29 5.73 -10.69
CA THR A 107 11.74 5.88 -10.94
C THR A 107 12.20 7.33 -10.66
N GLU A 108 11.48 8.31 -11.19
CA GLU A 108 11.78 9.72 -10.95
C GLU A 108 11.70 10.13 -9.48
N LEU A 109 10.66 9.67 -8.77
CA LEU A 109 10.38 10.07 -7.39
C LEU A 109 11.28 9.39 -6.37
N LEU A 110 11.67 8.15 -6.61
CA LEU A 110 12.41 7.31 -5.66
C LEU A 110 13.90 7.14 -6.02
N GLY A 111 14.30 7.49 -7.25
CA GLY A 111 15.68 7.31 -7.71
C GLY A 111 16.09 5.84 -7.90
N VAL A 112 15.13 4.92 -7.96
CA VAL A 112 15.31 3.49 -8.23
C VAL A 112 14.75 3.19 -9.61
N ASP A 113 15.51 2.52 -10.47
CA ASP A 113 15.12 2.29 -11.86
C ASP A 113 14.06 1.19 -12.01
N PHE A 114 12.84 1.50 -11.65
CA PHE A 114 11.69 0.61 -11.84
C PHE A 114 11.26 0.52 -13.33
N PHE A 115 11.65 1.51 -14.13
CA PHE A 115 11.26 1.55 -15.52
C PHE A 115 11.96 0.47 -16.36
N HIS A 116 13.25 0.25 -16.15
CA HIS A 116 13.97 -0.82 -16.81
C HIS A 116 13.94 -2.14 -16.01
N HIS A 117 13.73 -2.05 -14.70
CA HIS A 117 13.72 -3.19 -13.77
C HIS A 117 12.43 -3.22 -12.93
N PRO A 118 11.26 -3.50 -13.56
CA PRO A 118 9.96 -3.41 -12.87
C PRO A 118 9.81 -4.38 -11.70
N ASP A 119 10.57 -5.49 -11.68
CA ASP A 119 10.54 -6.47 -10.59
C ASP A 119 11.13 -5.92 -9.28
N LEU A 120 11.88 -4.81 -9.31
CA LEU A 120 12.31 -4.11 -8.10
C LEU A 120 11.13 -3.60 -7.26
N ALA A 121 9.93 -3.47 -7.84
CA ALA A 121 8.71 -3.14 -7.10
C ALA A 121 8.21 -4.29 -6.20
N LEU A 122 8.82 -5.49 -6.29
CA LEU A 122 8.53 -6.64 -5.43
C LEU A 122 9.43 -6.71 -4.19
N ASP A 123 10.43 -5.86 -4.08
CA ASP A 123 11.21 -5.71 -2.85
C ASP A 123 10.35 -5.02 -1.77
N LEU A 124 10.47 -5.47 -0.51
CA LEU A 124 9.65 -4.97 0.60
C LEU A 124 9.80 -3.46 0.83
N ASP A 125 11.03 -2.95 0.82
CA ASP A 125 11.29 -1.53 1.07
C ASP A 125 10.82 -0.67 -0.10
N ASN A 126 11.06 -1.14 -1.33
CA ASN A 126 10.58 -0.46 -2.53
C ASN A 126 9.05 -0.45 -2.60
N ALA A 127 8.39 -1.58 -2.34
CA ALA A 127 6.94 -1.67 -2.32
C ALA A 127 6.31 -0.73 -1.27
N THR A 128 6.93 -0.64 -0.09
CA THR A 128 6.54 0.29 0.99
C THR A 128 6.67 1.75 0.54
N ASN A 129 7.80 2.11 -0.07
CA ASN A 129 8.03 3.47 -0.54
C ASN A 129 7.09 3.85 -1.71
N ILE A 130 6.88 2.95 -2.67
CA ILE A 130 5.93 3.12 -3.78
C ILE A 130 4.52 3.39 -3.25
N MET A 131 4.07 2.57 -2.30
CA MET A 131 2.75 2.70 -1.68
C MET A 131 2.58 4.07 -1.02
N PHE A 132 3.46 4.44 -0.09
CA PHE A 132 3.33 5.71 0.63
C PHE A 132 3.46 6.92 -0.30
N ILE A 133 4.50 6.99 -1.12
CA ILE A 133 4.67 8.12 -2.05
C ILE A 133 3.51 8.22 -3.02
N GLY A 134 3.05 7.09 -3.56
CA GLY A 134 1.94 7.07 -4.50
C GLY A 134 0.63 7.54 -3.89
N MET A 135 0.29 7.07 -2.68
CA MET A 135 -0.97 7.40 -2.01
C MET A 135 -0.96 8.82 -1.39
N ILE A 136 0.18 9.26 -0.85
CA ILE A 136 0.32 10.59 -0.24
C ILE A 136 0.33 11.67 -1.31
N ASN A 137 1.04 11.47 -2.42
CA ASN A 137 1.18 12.47 -3.48
C ASN A 137 0.15 12.33 -4.61
N GLY A 138 -0.75 11.33 -4.54
CA GLY A 138 -1.79 11.13 -5.55
C GLY A 138 -1.27 10.70 -6.91
N VAL A 139 -0.16 9.97 -6.96
CA VAL A 139 0.53 9.60 -8.21
C VAL A 139 -0.33 8.72 -9.10
N PHE A 140 -1.15 7.83 -8.51
CA PHE A 140 -1.88 6.81 -9.27
C PHE A 140 -3.10 7.35 -10.02
N THR A 141 -3.85 8.27 -9.41
CA THR A 141 -5.14 8.75 -9.95
C THR A 141 -5.33 10.27 -9.85
N GLY A 142 -4.34 10.99 -9.34
CA GLY A 142 -4.48 12.41 -9.00
C GLY A 142 -5.21 12.65 -7.68
N LYS A 143 -5.63 11.59 -6.95
CA LYS A 143 -6.22 11.67 -5.62
C LYS A 143 -5.24 11.17 -4.59
N SER A 144 -5.19 11.83 -3.43
CA SER A 144 -4.27 11.55 -2.34
C SER A 144 -5.01 11.27 -1.04
N LEU A 145 -4.32 10.68 -0.06
CA LEU A 145 -4.86 10.42 1.28
C LEU A 145 -5.43 11.69 1.92
N LYS A 146 -4.77 12.83 1.75
CA LYS A 146 -5.22 14.14 2.25
C LYS A 146 -6.59 14.57 1.72
N ASN A 147 -7.01 14.10 0.54
CA ASN A 147 -8.33 14.43 0.01
C ASN A 147 -9.47 13.79 0.81
N TYR A 148 -9.19 12.67 1.51
CA TYR A 148 -10.19 11.87 2.19
C TYR A 148 -10.02 11.83 3.71
N PHE A 149 -8.84 12.11 4.21
CA PHE A 149 -8.51 12.12 5.64
C PHE A 149 -7.77 13.40 6.01
N ASN A 150 -8.48 14.30 6.66
CA ASN A 150 -7.95 15.59 7.15
C ASN A 150 -8.78 16.06 8.34
N THR A 151 -8.60 17.30 8.78
CA THR A 151 -9.31 17.87 9.95
C THR A 151 -10.82 18.03 9.76
N THR A 152 -11.32 18.03 8.52
CA THR A 152 -12.73 18.24 8.19
C THR A 152 -13.37 17.08 7.45
N THR A 153 -12.60 16.11 7.02
CA THR A 153 -13.05 15.00 6.17
C THR A 153 -12.54 13.67 6.70
N GLU A 154 -13.45 12.70 6.74
CA GLU A 154 -13.15 11.30 7.00
C GLU A 154 -14.01 10.43 6.10
N ASP A 155 -13.46 10.03 4.94
CA ASP A 155 -14.22 9.30 3.91
C ASP A 155 -13.49 8.03 3.48
N TRP A 156 -13.66 6.99 4.28
CA TRP A 156 -13.03 5.68 4.08
C TRP A 156 -13.48 5.00 2.79
N ILE A 157 -14.69 5.23 2.33
CA ILE A 157 -15.24 4.56 1.13
C ILE A 157 -14.66 5.20 -0.13
N ASN A 158 -14.76 6.54 -0.28
CA ASN A 158 -14.26 7.20 -1.47
C ASN A 158 -12.73 7.26 -1.54
N ALA A 159 -12.03 7.01 -0.43
CA ALA A 159 -10.57 6.89 -0.41
C ALA A 159 -10.06 5.78 -1.36
N ARG A 160 -10.87 4.79 -1.73
CA ARG A 160 -10.48 3.79 -2.76
C ARG A 160 -10.11 4.43 -4.11
N ARG A 161 -10.63 5.62 -4.42
CA ARG A 161 -10.29 6.39 -5.63
C ARG A 161 -8.82 6.83 -5.70
N ILE A 162 -8.06 6.70 -4.62
CA ILE A 162 -6.61 6.95 -4.61
C ILE A 162 -5.90 5.95 -5.52
N ILE A 163 -6.35 4.69 -5.51
CA ILE A 163 -5.74 3.59 -6.27
C ILE A 163 -6.55 3.24 -7.51
N ASN A 164 -7.88 3.14 -7.36
CA ASN A 164 -8.78 2.65 -8.40
C ASN A 164 -10.13 3.38 -8.31
N GLY A 165 -11.17 2.89 -9.00
CA GLY A 165 -12.55 3.37 -8.83
C GLY A 165 -13.10 3.04 -7.44
N LEU A 166 -14.35 2.57 -7.37
CA LEU A 166 -14.98 2.17 -6.09
C LEU A 166 -15.08 0.65 -5.91
N ASP A 167 -14.36 -0.12 -6.73
CA ASP A 167 -14.35 -1.57 -6.56
C ASP A 167 -13.82 -1.96 -5.17
N LYS A 168 -14.60 -2.82 -4.48
CA LYS A 168 -14.31 -3.27 -3.11
C LYS A 168 -14.17 -2.16 -2.06
N ALA A 169 -14.60 -0.93 -2.33
CA ALA A 169 -14.42 0.22 -1.46
C ALA A 169 -14.97 0.00 -0.03
N GLN A 170 -16.14 -0.63 0.11
CA GLN A 170 -16.73 -0.92 1.42
C GLN A 170 -15.89 -1.94 2.22
N ALA A 171 -15.38 -2.99 1.56
CA ALA A 171 -14.54 -3.98 2.23
C ALA A 171 -13.22 -3.35 2.69
N ILE A 172 -12.58 -2.53 1.84
CA ILE A 172 -11.33 -1.85 2.18
C ILE A 172 -11.55 -0.82 3.30
N ALA A 173 -12.67 -0.10 3.31
CA ALA A 173 -13.03 0.79 4.41
C ALA A 173 -13.15 0.03 5.74
N MET A 174 -13.79 -1.14 5.74
CA MET A 174 -13.88 -1.99 6.93
C MET A 174 -12.50 -2.47 7.40
N TYR A 175 -11.62 -2.89 6.49
CA TYR A 175 -10.24 -3.23 6.83
C TYR A 175 -9.49 -2.02 7.41
N GLY A 176 -9.69 -0.83 6.84
CA GLY A 176 -9.12 0.41 7.32
C GLY A 176 -9.51 0.73 8.76
N HIS A 177 -10.77 0.61 9.11
CA HIS A 177 -11.24 0.77 10.50
C HIS A 177 -10.61 -0.26 11.45
N ASN A 178 -10.45 -1.51 11.01
CA ASN A 178 -9.80 -2.55 11.83
C ASN A 178 -8.30 -2.22 12.05
N PHE A 179 -7.59 -1.78 11.02
CA PHE A 179 -6.20 -1.35 11.17
C PHE A 179 -6.09 -0.10 12.03
N TYR A 180 -6.96 0.90 11.83
CA TYR A 180 -6.96 2.12 12.62
C TYR A 180 -7.17 1.85 14.12
N SER A 181 -8.09 0.96 14.46
CA SER A 181 -8.33 0.54 15.85
C SER A 181 -7.15 -0.22 16.48
N ALA A 182 -6.23 -0.74 15.67
CA ALA A 182 -5.04 -1.44 16.13
C ALA A 182 -3.83 -0.51 16.33
N ILE A 183 -3.88 0.73 15.82
CA ILE A 183 -2.80 1.70 16.00
C ILE A 183 -2.90 2.30 17.40
N SER A 184 -1.86 2.14 18.18
CA SER A 184 -1.65 2.82 19.48
C SER A 184 -0.16 3.04 19.69
N TYR A 185 0.19 3.95 20.57
CA TYR A 185 1.58 4.35 20.81
C TYR A 185 2.04 3.95 22.20
N THR A 186 3.31 3.55 22.32
CA THR A 186 3.95 3.40 23.63
C THR A 186 4.23 4.80 24.17
N THR A 187 3.76 5.06 25.39
CA THR A 187 4.24 6.22 26.16
C THR A 187 5.62 5.90 26.71
N SER A 188 6.62 6.66 26.30
CA SER A 188 7.95 6.66 26.93
C SER A 188 7.89 7.27 28.33
#